data_59a4f43921e60f356e8ebdfd8fd6d090
#
_entry.id   59a4f43921e60f356e8ebdfd8fd6d090
#
_cell.length_a   1.000
_cell.length_b   1.000
_cell.length_c   1.000
_cell.angle_alpha   90.00
_cell.angle_beta   90.00
_cell.angle_gamma   90.00
#
_symmetry.space_group_name_H-M   'P 1'
#
loop_
_entity.id
_entity.type
_entity.pdbx_description
1 polymer ?
#
loop_
_entity_poly.entity_id
_entity_poly.type
_entity_poly.pdbx_seq_one_letter_code
_entity_poly.pdbx_strand_id
1 'polypeptide(L)'
;GFSMATLILLNKTELPKGTPSEALVAVWDKGSVPDGQISIPVELNERLLPIRDDLAAWTYETGCARINGKLLEEHLRADDNLSMWWCSTLVEKHPKVTHNLFPALKLRALELLLDEKGVTRLELCAAAGADPWMEDVLGRFCKATGREFAVHRIGSAEAAQPEGLKAKLKA
;
A
#
# COMPACT_ATOMS: atom_id res chain seq x y z
N GLY A 1 31.15 -4.62 -3.34
CA GLY A 1 30.10 -4.25 -2.42
C GLY A 1 28.79 -4.17 -3.17
N PHE A 2 27.81 -5.02 -2.82
CA PHE A 2 26.45 -4.86 -3.33
C PHE A 2 25.93 -3.56 -2.76
N SER A 3 25.72 -2.55 -3.60
CA SER A 3 24.99 -1.33 -3.22
C SER A 3 23.57 -1.79 -2.91
N MET A 4 23.13 -1.62 -1.65
CA MET A 4 21.75 -1.92 -1.26
C MET A 4 20.86 -0.86 -1.91
N ALA A 5 20.12 -1.26 -2.94
CA ALA A 5 19.20 -0.35 -3.60
C ALA A 5 18.04 -0.01 -2.65
N THR A 6 17.88 1.27 -2.35
CA THR A 6 16.84 1.78 -1.45
C THR A 6 15.78 2.52 -2.25
N LEU A 7 14.51 2.24 -1.96
CA LEU A 7 13.38 3.02 -2.44
C LEU A 7 12.74 3.78 -1.29
N ILE A 8 12.56 5.07 -1.46
CA ILE A 8 11.83 5.96 -0.56
C ILE A 8 10.42 6.13 -1.10
N LEU A 9 9.43 5.70 -0.32
CA LEU A 9 8.01 5.82 -0.65
C LEU A 9 7.39 7.00 0.09
N LEU A 10 6.90 7.97 -0.67
CA LEU A 10 6.24 9.16 -0.13
C LEU A 10 4.74 8.93 -0.03
N ASN A 11 4.18 9.11 1.16
CA ASN A 11 2.75 9.05 1.43
C ASN A 11 2.27 10.40 1.98
N LYS A 12 1.64 11.22 1.13
CA LYS A 12 1.08 12.54 1.47
C LYS A 12 2.11 13.50 2.10
N THR A 13 3.35 13.37 1.71
CA THR A 13 4.46 14.19 2.22
C THR A 13 5.41 14.56 1.08
N GLU A 14 6.30 15.50 1.36
CA GLU A 14 7.37 15.89 0.45
C GLU A 14 8.63 15.08 0.72
N LEU A 15 9.55 15.11 -0.26
CA LEU A 15 10.84 14.45 -0.13
C LEU A 15 11.65 15.09 1.00
N PRO A 16 12.18 14.30 1.95
CA PRO A 16 13.02 14.81 3.03
C PRO A 16 14.27 15.53 2.49
N LYS A 17 14.64 16.63 3.12
CA LYS A 17 15.92 17.30 2.83
C LYS A 17 17.07 16.37 3.18
N GLY A 18 18.05 16.27 2.29
CA GLY A 18 19.21 15.39 2.48
C GLY A 18 19.00 13.94 2.01
N THR A 19 17.91 13.67 1.29
CA THR A 19 17.74 12.38 0.61
C THR A 19 18.92 12.12 -0.32
N PRO A 20 19.55 10.92 -0.26
CA PRO A 20 20.62 10.54 -1.18
C PRO A 20 20.16 10.61 -2.64
N SER A 21 20.98 11.17 -3.50
CA SER A 21 20.67 11.30 -4.94
C SER A 21 20.53 9.94 -5.64
N GLU A 22 21.06 8.89 -5.06
CA GLU A 22 21.03 7.51 -5.59
C GLU A 22 19.77 6.75 -5.19
N ALA A 23 19.00 7.25 -4.22
CA ALA A 23 17.77 6.60 -3.78
C ALA A 23 16.67 6.75 -4.83
N LEU A 24 15.98 5.66 -5.12
CA LEU A 24 14.74 5.72 -5.91
C LEU A 24 13.65 6.37 -5.06
N VAL A 25 12.88 7.25 -5.66
CA VAL A 25 11.77 7.93 -4.97
C VAL A 25 10.47 7.59 -5.67
N ALA A 26 9.52 7.05 -4.92
CA ALA A 26 8.18 6.74 -5.41
C ALA A 26 7.11 7.48 -4.60
N VAL A 27 5.99 7.80 -5.24
CA VAL A 27 4.86 8.51 -4.65
C VAL A 27 3.62 7.63 -4.70
N TRP A 28 3.00 7.41 -3.52
CA TRP A 28 1.90 6.47 -3.36
C TRP A 28 0.58 6.92 -3.98
N ASP A 29 0.24 8.22 -3.88
CA ASP A 29 -1.11 8.71 -4.16
C ASP A 29 -1.23 9.63 -5.38
N LYS A 30 -0.13 10.04 -6.00
CA LYS A 30 -0.16 11.03 -7.07
C LYS A 30 0.14 10.39 -8.43
N GLY A 31 -0.72 10.64 -9.42
CA GLY A 31 -0.50 10.23 -10.81
C GLY A 31 0.48 11.12 -11.55
N SER A 32 0.65 12.39 -11.15
CA SER A 32 1.65 13.30 -11.69
C SER A 32 2.67 13.62 -10.61
N VAL A 33 3.94 13.38 -10.92
CA VAL A 33 5.08 13.54 -10.00
C VAL A 33 6.20 14.31 -10.71
N PRO A 34 7.13 14.93 -9.94
CA PRO A 34 8.31 15.57 -10.51
C PRO A 34 9.18 14.59 -11.29
N ASP A 35 9.98 15.14 -12.23
CA ASP A 35 10.94 14.34 -13.00
C ASP A 35 11.90 13.56 -12.07
N GLY A 36 12.14 12.31 -12.42
CA GLY A 36 12.97 11.41 -11.64
C GLY A 36 12.27 10.71 -10.48
N GLN A 37 11.01 11.03 -10.19
CA GLN A 37 10.18 10.29 -9.24
C GLN A 37 9.27 9.30 -9.96
N ILE A 38 8.88 8.25 -9.25
CA ILE A 38 8.02 7.18 -9.75
C ILE A 38 6.63 7.36 -9.17
N SER A 39 5.59 7.32 -10.00
CA SER A 39 4.20 7.33 -9.56
C SER A 39 3.68 5.90 -9.42
N ILE A 40 3.31 5.47 -8.22
CA ILE A 40 2.72 4.12 -8.03
C ILE A 40 1.38 3.96 -8.78
N PRO A 41 0.49 4.96 -8.85
CA PRO A 41 -0.69 4.88 -9.73
C PRO A 41 -0.36 4.67 -11.21
N VAL A 42 0.69 5.27 -11.74
CA VAL A 42 1.13 5.08 -13.14
C VAL A 42 1.71 3.68 -13.32
N GLU A 43 2.57 3.22 -12.40
CA GLU A 43 3.11 1.86 -12.39
C GLU A 43 1.99 0.80 -12.36
N LEU A 44 0.95 1.03 -11.55
CA LEU A 44 -0.22 0.16 -11.53
C LEU A 44 -0.93 0.13 -12.90
N ASN A 45 -1.12 1.29 -13.52
CA ASN A 45 -1.80 1.37 -14.82
C ASN A 45 -1.01 0.67 -15.93
N GLU A 46 0.31 0.81 -15.94
CA GLU A 46 1.20 0.17 -16.92
C GLU A 46 1.25 -1.36 -16.76
N ARG A 47 1.09 -1.84 -15.52
CA ARG A 47 1.09 -3.27 -15.16
C ARG A 47 -0.30 -3.85 -14.94
N LEU A 48 -1.34 -3.15 -15.38
CA LEU A 48 -2.73 -3.52 -15.04
C LEU A 48 -3.12 -4.93 -15.49
N LEU A 49 -2.71 -5.33 -16.69
CA LEU A 49 -3.09 -6.64 -17.25
C LEU A 49 -2.50 -7.81 -16.44
N PRO A 50 -1.17 -7.89 -16.20
CA PRO A 50 -0.61 -8.97 -15.39
C PRO A 50 -1.14 -8.93 -13.95
N ILE A 51 -1.31 -7.75 -13.34
CA ILE A 51 -1.84 -7.63 -11.97
C ILE A 51 -3.29 -8.10 -11.91
N ARG A 52 -4.10 -7.83 -12.93
CA ARG A 52 -5.47 -8.35 -13.02
C ARG A 52 -5.49 -9.87 -13.08
N ASP A 53 -4.60 -10.47 -13.86
CA ASP A 53 -4.52 -11.91 -14.03
C ASP A 53 -4.03 -12.58 -12.74
N ASP A 54 -3.04 -11.99 -12.06
CA ASP A 54 -2.58 -12.41 -10.72
C ASP A 54 -3.73 -12.34 -9.70
N LEU A 55 -4.53 -11.26 -9.69
CA LEU A 55 -5.67 -11.13 -8.78
C LEU A 55 -6.74 -12.19 -9.05
N ALA A 56 -6.99 -12.50 -10.32
CA ALA A 56 -7.94 -13.54 -10.70
C ALA A 56 -7.47 -14.93 -10.23
N ALA A 57 -6.20 -15.25 -10.45
CA ALA A 57 -5.59 -16.50 -9.99
C ALA A 57 -5.63 -16.60 -8.46
N TRP A 58 -5.21 -15.56 -7.75
CA TRP A 58 -5.24 -15.52 -6.28
C TRP A 58 -6.65 -15.67 -5.71
N THR A 59 -7.64 -15.03 -6.33
CA THR A 59 -9.05 -15.16 -5.90
C THR A 59 -9.52 -16.59 -6.04
N TYR A 60 -9.21 -17.24 -7.18
CA TYR A 60 -9.56 -18.63 -7.42
C TYR A 60 -8.86 -19.57 -6.43
N GLU A 61 -7.55 -19.45 -6.27
CA GLU A 61 -6.76 -20.25 -5.34
C GLU A 61 -7.23 -20.11 -3.90
N THR A 62 -7.62 -18.90 -3.49
CA THR A 62 -8.17 -18.65 -2.14
C THR A 62 -9.48 -19.39 -1.95
N GLY A 63 -10.39 -19.39 -2.94
CA GLY A 63 -11.64 -20.17 -2.88
C GLY A 63 -11.38 -21.67 -2.79
N CYS A 64 -10.32 -22.16 -3.43
CA CYS A 64 -9.90 -23.55 -3.41
C CYS A 64 -9.04 -23.92 -2.19
N ALA A 65 -8.69 -22.97 -1.31
CA ALA A 65 -7.93 -23.27 -0.11
C ALA A 65 -8.69 -24.21 0.81
N ARG A 66 -7.98 -25.19 1.40
CA ARG A 66 -8.60 -26.16 2.30
C ARG A 66 -8.47 -25.70 3.75
N ILE A 67 -9.61 -25.63 4.42
CA ILE A 67 -9.71 -25.34 5.85
C ILE A 67 -10.41 -26.54 6.51
N ASN A 68 -9.75 -27.18 7.45
CA ASN A 68 -10.27 -28.39 8.10
C ASN A 68 -10.76 -29.47 7.10
N GLY A 69 -10.02 -29.65 6.00
CA GLY A 69 -10.30 -30.70 5.01
C GLY A 69 -11.33 -30.35 3.92
N LYS A 70 -12.05 -29.23 4.06
CA LYS A 70 -13.03 -28.74 3.06
C LYS A 70 -12.52 -27.50 2.34
N LEU A 71 -12.94 -27.27 1.10
CA LEU A 71 -12.65 -26.06 0.37
C LEU A 71 -13.31 -24.85 1.04
N LEU A 72 -12.67 -23.67 0.98
CA LEU A 72 -13.25 -22.44 1.53
C LEU A 72 -14.63 -22.16 0.90
N GLU A 73 -14.76 -22.33 -0.41
CA GLU A 73 -16.06 -22.17 -1.09
C GLU A 73 -17.13 -23.15 -0.59
N GLU A 74 -16.75 -24.37 -0.16
CA GLU A 74 -17.69 -25.34 0.41
C GLU A 74 -18.15 -24.93 1.83
N HIS A 75 -17.26 -24.30 2.61
CA HIS A 75 -17.62 -23.75 3.93
C HIS A 75 -18.65 -22.62 3.82
N LEU A 76 -18.63 -21.88 2.71
CA LEU A 76 -19.51 -20.75 2.44
C LEU A 76 -20.74 -21.13 1.61
N ARG A 77 -21.00 -22.42 1.44
CA ARG A 77 -22.15 -22.90 0.66
C ARG A 77 -23.46 -22.63 1.41
N ALA A 78 -24.36 -21.90 0.77
CA ALA A 78 -25.69 -21.58 1.29
C ALA A 78 -26.71 -22.68 0.94
N ASP A 79 -26.59 -23.27 -0.26
CA ASP A 79 -27.34 -24.42 -0.73
C ASP A 79 -26.49 -25.27 -1.68
N ASP A 80 -27.07 -26.31 -2.29
CA ASP A 80 -26.34 -27.24 -3.16
C ASP A 80 -25.72 -26.59 -4.40
N ASN A 81 -26.22 -25.45 -4.83
CA ASN A 81 -25.83 -24.79 -6.07
C ASN A 81 -25.15 -23.41 -5.86
N LEU A 82 -25.22 -22.85 -4.65
CA LEU A 82 -24.74 -21.50 -4.40
C LEU A 82 -23.76 -21.45 -3.23
N SER A 83 -22.53 -21.05 -3.50
CA SER A 83 -21.58 -20.65 -2.47
C SER A 83 -21.56 -19.12 -2.31
N MET A 84 -21.68 -18.63 -1.08
CA MET A 84 -21.54 -17.21 -0.75
C MET A 84 -20.12 -16.68 -1.07
N TRP A 85 -19.16 -17.57 -1.32
CA TRP A 85 -17.85 -17.17 -1.84
C TRP A 85 -17.98 -16.33 -3.11
N TRP A 86 -18.81 -16.75 -4.06
CA TRP A 86 -19.00 -16.06 -5.33
C TRP A 86 -19.74 -14.72 -5.21
N CYS A 87 -20.43 -14.51 -4.09
CA CYS A 87 -21.06 -13.24 -3.74
C CYS A 87 -20.18 -12.37 -2.83
N SER A 88 -18.95 -12.82 -2.52
CA SER A 88 -18.06 -12.07 -1.66
C SER A 88 -17.47 -10.85 -2.39
N THR A 89 -17.12 -9.82 -1.63
CA THR A 89 -16.48 -8.62 -2.14
C THR A 89 -15.11 -8.89 -2.78
N LEU A 90 -14.46 -10.00 -2.42
CA LEU A 90 -13.21 -10.44 -3.03
C LEU A 90 -13.40 -10.87 -4.48
N VAL A 91 -14.51 -11.57 -4.77
CA VAL A 91 -14.87 -12.02 -6.12
C VAL A 91 -15.46 -10.87 -6.94
N GLU A 92 -16.27 -10.03 -6.33
CA GLU A 92 -16.96 -8.92 -7.00
C GLU A 92 -15.99 -7.91 -7.63
N LYS A 93 -14.80 -7.72 -7.02
CA LYS A 93 -13.71 -6.85 -7.53
C LYS A 93 -14.16 -5.43 -7.86
N HIS A 94 -15.24 -4.94 -7.21
CA HIS A 94 -15.78 -3.62 -7.51
C HIS A 94 -15.13 -2.55 -6.62
N PRO A 95 -14.45 -1.55 -7.21
CA PRO A 95 -13.63 -0.59 -6.43
C PRO A 95 -14.43 0.25 -5.44
N LYS A 96 -15.72 0.48 -5.68
CA LYS A 96 -16.61 1.23 -4.77
C LYS A 96 -17.07 0.41 -3.57
N VAL A 97 -17.09 -0.91 -3.70
CA VAL A 97 -17.53 -1.84 -2.65
C VAL A 97 -16.34 -2.34 -1.83
N THR A 98 -15.21 -2.57 -2.49
CA THR A 98 -13.99 -3.08 -1.87
C THR A 98 -12.97 -1.96 -1.71
N HIS A 99 -13.06 -1.18 -0.63
CA HIS A 99 -12.18 -0.04 -0.36
C HIS A 99 -10.68 -0.39 -0.35
N ASN A 100 -10.34 -1.64 -0.04
CA ASN A 100 -8.96 -2.11 0.04
C ASN A 100 -8.43 -2.68 -1.29
N LEU A 101 -9.24 -2.76 -2.34
CA LEU A 101 -8.82 -3.32 -3.62
C LEU A 101 -7.71 -2.48 -4.27
N PHE A 102 -7.89 -1.17 -4.40
CA PHE A 102 -6.87 -0.31 -4.99
C PHE A 102 -5.56 -0.29 -4.21
N PRO A 103 -5.56 -0.17 -2.87
CA PRO A 103 -4.34 -0.33 -2.10
C PRO A 103 -3.64 -1.68 -2.32
N ALA A 104 -4.39 -2.78 -2.43
CA ALA A 104 -3.81 -4.10 -2.71
C ALA A 104 -3.18 -4.18 -4.10
N LEU A 105 -3.84 -3.63 -5.13
CA LEU A 105 -3.30 -3.56 -6.49
C LEU A 105 -2.05 -2.68 -6.57
N LYS A 106 -2.02 -1.54 -5.88
CA LYS A 106 -0.83 -0.68 -5.76
C LYS A 106 0.32 -1.40 -5.06
N LEU A 107 0.02 -2.18 -4.01
CA LEU A 107 1.03 -2.96 -3.31
C LEU A 107 1.66 -4.01 -4.23
N ARG A 108 0.85 -4.66 -5.08
CA ARG A 108 1.36 -5.59 -6.09
C ARG A 108 2.20 -4.88 -7.16
N ALA A 109 1.80 -3.70 -7.62
CA ALA A 109 2.58 -2.88 -8.54
C ALA A 109 3.92 -2.46 -7.90
N LEU A 110 3.90 -2.07 -6.63
CA LEU A 110 5.11 -1.75 -5.86
C LEU A 110 6.03 -2.98 -5.76
N GLU A 111 5.50 -4.16 -5.46
CA GLU A 111 6.29 -5.39 -5.38
C GLU A 111 7.03 -5.68 -6.68
N LEU A 112 6.31 -5.63 -7.81
CA LEU A 112 6.90 -5.84 -9.13
C LEU A 112 7.98 -4.80 -9.45
N LEU A 113 7.76 -3.55 -9.08
CA LEU A 113 8.75 -2.48 -9.23
C LEU A 113 10.01 -2.73 -8.39
N LEU A 114 9.83 -3.12 -7.12
CA LEU A 114 10.94 -3.41 -6.22
C LEU A 114 11.80 -4.59 -6.72
N ASP A 115 11.14 -5.63 -7.24
CA ASP A 115 11.82 -6.78 -7.84
C ASP A 115 12.61 -6.39 -9.10
N GLU A 116 11.97 -5.66 -10.02
CA GLU A 116 12.60 -5.17 -11.26
C GLU A 116 13.82 -4.31 -11.00
N LYS A 117 13.76 -3.44 -9.99
CA LYS A 117 14.85 -2.53 -9.62
C LYS A 117 15.86 -3.13 -8.65
N GLY A 118 15.66 -4.37 -8.19
CA GLY A 118 16.54 -5.04 -7.23
C GLY A 118 16.59 -4.34 -5.87
N VAL A 119 15.48 -3.73 -5.44
CA VAL A 119 15.39 -2.98 -4.19
C VAL A 119 15.35 -3.94 -3.00
N THR A 120 16.26 -3.75 -2.06
CA THR A 120 16.36 -4.55 -0.83
C THR A 120 15.87 -3.82 0.42
N ARG A 121 15.70 -2.48 0.34
CA ARG A 121 15.26 -1.66 1.45
C ARG A 121 14.18 -0.68 1.02
N LEU A 122 13.07 -0.68 1.74
CA LEU A 122 11.95 0.26 1.58
C LEU A 122 11.90 1.22 2.75
N GLU A 123 11.86 2.51 2.48
CA GLU A 123 11.70 3.56 3.49
C GLU A 123 10.38 4.31 3.24
N LEU A 124 9.47 4.24 4.20
CA LEU A 124 8.22 4.98 4.15
C LEU A 124 8.42 6.36 4.76
N CYS A 125 8.17 7.40 3.99
CA CYS A 125 8.03 8.77 4.48
C CYS A 125 6.54 9.12 4.57
N ALA A 126 6.04 9.34 5.78
CA ALA A 126 4.65 9.68 6.04
C ALA A 126 4.53 10.96 6.85
N ALA A 127 3.46 11.72 6.64
CA ALA A 127 3.16 12.89 7.46
C ALA A 127 2.93 12.49 8.93
N ALA A 128 3.31 13.36 9.86
CA ALA A 128 2.97 13.18 11.26
C ALA A 128 1.44 13.12 11.41
N GLY A 129 0.93 12.09 12.09
CA GLY A 129 -0.52 11.86 12.22
C GLY A 129 -1.18 11.12 11.04
N ALA A 130 -0.40 10.66 10.05
CA ALA A 130 -0.91 9.75 9.02
C ALA A 130 -1.40 8.44 9.63
N ASP A 131 -2.39 7.81 8.98
CA ASP A 131 -2.95 6.54 9.39
C ASP A 131 -1.85 5.46 9.50
N PRO A 132 -1.71 4.78 10.64
CA PRO A 132 -0.72 3.73 10.85
C PRO A 132 -0.95 2.48 9.99
N TRP A 133 -2.11 2.36 9.34
CA TRP A 133 -2.45 1.23 8.47
C TRP A 133 -1.39 0.94 7.41
N MET A 134 -0.91 1.97 6.73
CA MET A 134 0.07 1.81 5.66
C MET A 134 1.43 1.34 6.20
N GLU A 135 1.82 1.82 7.37
CA GLU A 135 3.03 1.39 8.05
C GLU A 135 2.97 -0.10 8.41
N ASP A 136 1.85 -0.55 9.01
CA ASP A 136 1.64 -1.96 9.35
C ASP A 136 1.64 -2.86 8.12
N VAL A 137 0.91 -2.49 7.07
CA VAL A 137 0.84 -3.28 5.82
C VAL A 137 2.20 -3.37 5.14
N LEU A 138 2.93 -2.26 4.98
CA LEU A 138 4.25 -2.27 4.35
C LEU A 138 5.29 -2.99 5.20
N GLY A 139 5.24 -2.90 6.52
CA GLY A 139 6.11 -3.65 7.41
C GLY A 139 5.91 -5.16 7.25
N ARG A 140 4.66 -5.64 7.21
CA ARG A 140 4.34 -7.06 6.94
C ARG A 140 4.76 -7.49 5.55
N PHE A 141 4.52 -6.66 4.55
CA PHE A 141 4.94 -6.89 3.18
C PHE A 141 6.45 -7.06 3.06
N CYS A 142 7.24 -6.13 3.61
CA CYS A 142 8.69 -6.21 3.59
C CYS A 142 9.21 -7.46 4.32
N LYS A 143 8.62 -7.79 5.47
CA LYS A 143 8.94 -9.03 6.19
C LYS A 143 8.67 -10.28 5.35
N ALA A 144 7.53 -10.33 4.67
CA ALA A 144 7.14 -11.48 3.83
C ALA A 144 8.05 -11.63 2.59
N THR A 145 8.57 -10.52 2.06
CA THR A 145 9.41 -10.49 0.85
C THR A 145 10.91 -10.41 1.15
N GLY A 146 11.31 -10.49 2.42
CA GLY A 146 12.72 -10.49 2.84
C GLY A 146 13.44 -9.15 2.65
N ARG A 147 12.70 -8.03 2.71
CA ARG A 147 13.23 -6.67 2.55
C ARG A 147 13.34 -5.96 3.90
N GLU A 148 14.30 -5.05 4.00
CA GLU A 148 14.38 -4.13 5.13
C GLU A 148 13.28 -3.07 5.03
N PHE A 149 12.76 -2.64 6.19
CA PHE A 149 11.73 -1.61 6.26
C PHE A 149 12.07 -0.57 7.32
N ALA A 150 11.95 0.70 6.96
CA ALA A 150 12.07 1.83 7.88
C ALA A 150 10.95 2.85 7.68
N VAL A 151 10.60 3.59 8.71
CA VAL A 151 9.57 4.64 8.69
C VAL A 151 10.15 5.95 9.16
N HIS A 152 9.94 6.99 8.36
CA HIS A 152 10.27 8.37 8.68
C HIS A 152 9.00 9.20 8.77
N ARG A 153 8.70 9.75 9.94
CA ARG A 153 7.58 10.67 10.12
C ARG A 153 8.06 12.09 9.93
N ILE A 154 7.50 12.77 8.92
CA ILE A 154 7.89 14.13 8.52
C ILE A 154 6.81 15.10 9.00
N GLY A 155 7.25 16.20 9.61
CA GLY A 155 6.37 17.16 10.22
C GLY A 155 6.11 16.80 11.68
N SER A 156 7.03 17.18 12.56
CA SER A 156 6.74 17.23 13.97
C SER A 156 5.66 18.26 14.22
N ALA A 157 4.80 17.95 15.16
CA ALA A 157 3.91 18.84 15.84
C ALA A 157 4.59 20.10 16.38
N GLU A 158 4.87 21.06 15.53
CA GLU A 158 4.64 22.45 15.83
C GLU A 158 3.21 22.75 15.35
N ALA A 159 2.29 21.91 15.80
CA ALA A 159 0.88 22.17 15.72
C ALA A 159 0.62 23.32 16.69
N ALA A 160 0.29 24.46 16.09
CA ALA A 160 -0.25 25.63 16.71
C ALA A 160 -0.97 25.30 18.03
N GLN A 161 -0.39 25.74 19.13
CA GLN A 161 -1.18 26.09 20.30
C GLN A 161 -2.26 27.05 19.80
N PRO A 162 -3.53 26.85 20.11
CA PRO A 162 -4.52 27.87 19.87
C PRO A 162 -4.21 29.06 20.77
N GLU A 163 -3.38 29.96 20.30
CA GLU A 163 -3.34 31.31 20.83
C GLU A 163 -4.70 31.93 20.56
N GLY A 164 -5.40 32.23 21.60
CA GLY A 164 -6.48 33.20 21.50
C GLY A 164 -7.84 32.81 22.02
N LEU A 165 -7.93 32.25 23.24
CA LEU A 165 -9.18 32.32 24.00
C LEU A 165 -8.99 32.85 25.42
N LYS A 166 -8.13 33.84 25.58
CA LYS A 166 -7.99 34.62 26.82
C LYS A 166 -7.95 36.12 26.57
N ALA A 167 -8.95 36.65 25.90
CA ALA A 167 -9.12 38.08 25.88
C ALA A 167 -10.55 38.49 25.40
N LYS A 168 -11.57 38.09 26.09
CA LYS A 168 -12.90 38.80 26.06
C LYS A 168 -13.80 38.31 27.19
N LEU A 169 -13.38 38.55 28.41
CA LEU A 169 -14.25 38.55 29.57
C LEU A 169 -13.73 39.56 30.57
N LYS A 170 -13.73 40.82 30.14
CA LYS A 170 -13.68 42.01 31.02
C LYS A 170 -14.20 43.20 30.20
N ALA A 171 -15.49 43.37 30.20
CA ALA A 171 -16.19 44.63 30.15
C ALA A 171 -17.65 44.35 30.48
#